data_de03b3b7500ff5021035ce6aeac6efda
#
_entry.id   de03b3b7500ff5021035ce6aeac6efda
#
_cell.length_a   1.000
_cell.length_b   1.000
_cell.length_c   1.000
_cell.angle_alpha   90.00
_cell.angle_beta   90.00
_cell.angle_gamma   90.00
#
_symmetry.space_group_name_H-M   'P 1'
#
loop_
_entity.id
_entity.type
_entity.pdbx_description
1 polymer ?
#
loop_
_entity_poly.entity_id
_entity_poly.type
_entity_poly.pdbx_seq_one_letter_code
_entity_poly.pdbx_strand_id
1 'polypeptide(L)'
;KSLEQIVSSYGKQINHIKAHGALYNEMIHDLDTADFYLDTIKDYKEKYSLYVPYQSEIEILALKRGFKIIYEVFADINYNDDLSLVSRDKEFALINKPKEVIKHITSIIESNIDKTVSGNTYKIKIDTLCVHSDTNNSIEILKEINKVFKNR
;
A
#
# COMPACT_ATOMS: atom_id res chain seq x y z
N LYS A 1 -4.51 -24.69 -12.32
CA LYS A 1 -3.40 -23.84 -12.84
C LYS A 1 -3.08 -22.80 -11.79
N SER A 2 -1.78 -22.55 -11.53
CA SER A 2 -1.37 -21.45 -10.67
C SER A 2 -1.62 -20.10 -11.34
N LEU A 3 -1.64 -19.01 -10.56
CA LEU A 3 -1.76 -17.66 -11.11
C LEU A 3 -0.64 -17.36 -12.13
N GLU A 4 0.59 -17.77 -11.85
CA GLU A 4 1.72 -17.63 -12.77
C GLU A 4 1.43 -18.28 -14.14
N GLN A 5 0.91 -19.51 -14.14
CA GLN A 5 0.56 -20.23 -15.39
C GLN A 5 -0.52 -19.50 -16.18
N ILE A 6 -1.51 -18.94 -15.47
CA ILE A 6 -2.58 -18.15 -16.11
C ILE A 6 -2.00 -16.89 -16.73
N VAL A 7 -1.26 -16.09 -15.96
CA VAL A 7 -0.67 -14.83 -16.42
C VAL A 7 0.28 -15.05 -17.60
N SER A 8 1.12 -16.09 -17.51
CA SER A 8 2.05 -16.46 -18.59
C SER A 8 1.34 -16.88 -19.87
N SER A 9 0.17 -17.54 -19.78
CA SER A 9 -0.61 -17.91 -20.98
C SER A 9 -1.14 -16.70 -21.77
N TYR A 10 -1.16 -15.51 -21.15
CA TYR A 10 -1.47 -14.24 -21.79
C TYR A 10 -0.22 -13.43 -22.19
N GLY A 11 0.97 -14.03 -22.17
CA GLY A 11 2.24 -13.35 -22.48
C GLY A 11 2.62 -12.25 -21.48
N LYS A 12 2.10 -12.34 -20.24
CA LYS A 12 2.35 -11.38 -19.15
C LYS A 12 3.16 -12.02 -18.03
N GLN A 13 3.70 -11.19 -17.16
CA GLN A 13 4.43 -11.62 -15.96
C GLN A 13 3.82 -10.97 -14.73
N ILE A 14 3.90 -11.66 -13.58
CA ILE A 14 3.58 -11.10 -12.29
C ILE A 14 4.69 -10.09 -11.93
N ASN A 15 4.30 -8.93 -11.43
CA ASN A 15 5.23 -7.86 -11.04
C ASN A 15 5.58 -7.91 -9.56
N HIS A 16 4.60 -8.17 -8.69
CA HIS A 16 4.75 -8.06 -7.25
C HIS A 16 3.93 -9.09 -6.48
N ILE A 17 4.29 -9.23 -5.21
CA ILE A 17 3.50 -9.92 -4.19
C ILE A 17 2.99 -8.86 -3.20
N LYS A 18 1.76 -9.01 -2.75
CA LYS A 18 1.13 -8.18 -1.73
C LYS A 18 0.30 -9.03 -0.80
N ALA A 19 0.47 -8.87 0.51
CA ALA A 19 -0.48 -9.36 1.48
C ALA A 19 -1.75 -8.49 1.48
N HIS A 20 -2.86 -9.01 1.96
CA HIS A 20 -4.13 -8.32 1.96
C HIS A 20 -4.82 -8.36 3.33
N GLY A 21 -5.68 -7.37 3.57
CA GLY A 21 -6.58 -7.32 4.73
C GLY A 21 -5.83 -7.30 6.06
N ALA A 22 -6.29 -8.08 7.03
CA ALA A 22 -5.75 -8.12 8.38
C ALA A 22 -4.25 -8.47 8.40
N LEU A 23 -3.83 -9.44 7.58
CA LEU A 23 -2.42 -9.85 7.49
C LEU A 23 -1.49 -8.69 7.10
N TYR A 24 -1.91 -7.85 6.13
CA TYR A 24 -1.12 -6.68 5.74
C TYR A 24 -0.95 -5.70 6.91
N ASN A 25 -2.04 -5.43 7.64
CA ASN A 25 -2.02 -4.49 8.77
C ASN A 25 -1.24 -5.04 9.98
N GLU A 26 -1.36 -6.34 10.27
CA GLU A 26 -0.65 -6.98 11.37
C GLU A 26 0.86 -6.85 11.20
N MET A 27 1.38 -7.07 10.01
CA MET A 27 2.81 -7.00 9.71
C MET A 27 3.41 -5.57 9.79
N ILE A 28 2.58 -4.55 10.02
CA ILE A 28 3.09 -3.19 10.28
C ILE A 28 3.84 -3.15 11.61
N HIS A 29 3.32 -3.85 12.64
CA HIS A 29 3.83 -3.78 14.01
C HIS A 29 4.23 -5.13 14.61
N ASP A 30 3.80 -6.23 14.01
CA ASP A 30 4.09 -7.59 14.52
C ASP A 30 5.25 -8.24 13.75
N LEU A 31 6.38 -8.31 14.44
CA LEU A 31 7.63 -8.87 13.91
C LEU A 31 7.49 -10.35 13.55
N ASP A 32 6.81 -11.14 14.39
CA ASP A 32 6.70 -12.58 14.22
C ASP A 32 5.82 -12.91 13.00
N THR A 33 4.73 -12.20 12.83
CA THR A 33 3.85 -12.32 11.65
C THR A 33 4.60 -11.91 10.38
N ALA A 34 5.36 -10.81 10.42
CA ALA A 34 6.17 -10.35 9.29
C ALA A 34 7.25 -11.38 8.92
N ASP A 35 7.94 -11.95 9.92
CA ASP A 35 8.97 -12.95 9.73
C ASP A 35 8.41 -14.24 9.12
N PHE A 36 7.31 -14.75 9.66
CA PHE A 36 6.60 -15.92 9.14
C PHE A 36 6.13 -15.72 7.69
N TYR A 37 5.58 -14.53 7.40
CA TYR A 37 5.15 -14.22 6.03
C TYR A 37 6.32 -14.24 5.04
N LEU A 38 7.43 -13.59 5.38
CA LEU A 38 8.63 -13.57 4.55
C LEU A 38 9.23 -14.97 4.32
N ASP A 39 9.16 -15.85 5.33
CA ASP A 39 9.56 -17.25 5.18
C ASP A 39 8.67 -18.00 4.18
N THR A 40 7.38 -17.72 4.20
CA THR A 40 6.41 -18.33 3.28
C THR A 40 6.66 -17.94 1.83
N ILE A 41 7.12 -16.71 1.58
CA ILE A 41 7.33 -16.18 0.22
C ILE A 41 8.80 -16.13 -0.22
N LYS A 42 9.74 -16.65 0.56
CA LYS A 42 11.20 -16.53 0.30
C LYS A 42 11.65 -17.00 -1.07
N ASP A 43 11.01 -18.03 -1.63
CA ASP A 43 11.35 -18.59 -2.94
C ASP A 43 10.99 -17.66 -4.11
N TYR A 44 10.20 -16.63 -3.83
CA TYR A 44 9.79 -15.62 -4.82
C TYR A 44 10.61 -14.33 -4.75
N LYS A 45 11.52 -14.22 -3.80
CA LYS A 45 12.30 -13.00 -3.51
C LYS A 45 13.03 -12.44 -4.72
N GLU A 46 13.64 -13.30 -5.53
CA GLU A 46 14.39 -12.88 -6.72
C GLU A 46 13.49 -12.59 -7.93
N LYS A 47 12.25 -13.07 -7.90
CA LYS A 47 11.33 -12.98 -9.03
C LYS A 47 10.42 -11.76 -8.96
N TYR A 48 9.94 -11.42 -7.76
CA TYR A 48 8.90 -10.42 -7.57
C TYR A 48 9.29 -9.39 -6.53
N SER A 49 8.85 -8.14 -6.72
CA SER A 49 8.91 -7.12 -5.68
C SER A 49 7.83 -7.37 -4.62
N LEU A 50 8.07 -6.92 -3.41
CA LEU A 50 7.12 -7.00 -2.31
C LEU A 50 6.55 -5.61 -2.01
N TYR A 51 5.22 -5.46 -1.99
CA TYR A 51 4.58 -4.24 -1.54
C TYR A 51 4.57 -4.18 -0.02
N VAL A 52 5.08 -3.08 0.53
CA VAL A 52 5.20 -2.88 1.98
C VAL A 52 4.79 -1.45 2.36
N PRO A 53 4.23 -1.26 3.56
CA PRO A 53 4.04 0.07 4.14
C PRO A 53 5.40 0.62 4.61
N TYR A 54 5.56 1.93 4.52
CA TYR A 54 6.75 2.63 5.01
C TYR A 54 6.83 2.61 6.55
N GLN A 55 8.03 2.44 7.10
CA GLN A 55 8.33 2.34 8.55
C GLN A 55 7.63 1.18 9.27
N SER A 56 7.43 0.06 8.60
CA SER A 56 6.83 -1.15 9.16
C SER A 56 7.87 -2.23 9.49
N GLU A 57 7.51 -3.16 10.37
CA GLU A 57 8.35 -4.33 10.68
C GLU A 57 8.62 -5.19 9.44
N ILE A 58 7.61 -5.34 8.57
CA ILE A 58 7.78 -6.06 7.30
C ILE A 58 8.77 -5.37 6.36
N GLU A 59 8.82 -4.03 6.31
CA GLU A 59 9.83 -3.29 5.54
C GLU A 59 11.24 -3.61 6.05
N ILE A 60 11.45 -3.47 7.37
CA ILE A 60 12.75 -3.67 8.01
C ILE A 60 13.29 -5.08 7.74
N LEU A 61 12.44 -6.09 7.98
CA LEU A 61 12.81 -7.49 7.75
C LEU A 61 13.01 -7.83 6.28
N ALA A 62 12.14 -7.34 5.38
CA ALA A 62 12.25 -7.58 3.96
C ALA A 62 13.57 -7.03 3.41
N LEU A 63 13.96 -5.81 3.77
CA LEU A 63 15.24 -5.22 3.41
C LEU A 63 16.41 -6.03 3.95
N LYS A 64 16.38 -6.42 5.23
CA LYS A 64 17.41 -7.25 5.86
C LYS A 64 17.58 -8.60 5.16
N ARG A 65 16.49 -9.19 4.67
CA ARG A 65 16.48 -10.47 3.95
C ARG A 65 16.73 -10.33 2.44
N GLY A 66 16.93 -9.10 1.93
CA GLY A 66 17.27 -8.81 0.54
C GLY A 66 16.11 -8.92 -0.42
N PHE A 67 14.87 -8.71 0.03
CA PHE A 67 13.72 -8.56 -0.88
C PHE A 67 13.79 -7.21 -1.60
N LYS A 68 13.36 -7.19 -2.84
CA LYS A 68 13.06 -5.94 -3.55
C LYS A 68 11.71 -5.43 -3.06
N ILE A 69 11.66 -4.24 -2.50
CA ILE A 69 10.42 -3.67 -1.97
C ILE A 69 9.91 -2.51 -2.81
N ILE A 70 8.61 -2.27 -2.73
CA ILE A 70 7.87 -1.16 -3.33
C ILE A 70 7.01 -0.57 -2.22
N TYR A 71 7.17 0.71 -1.93
CA TYR A 71 6.40 1.40 -0.89
C TYR A 71 5.00 1.70 -1.37
N GLU A 72 4.01 1.14 -0.67
CA GLU A 72 2.61 1.34 -0.96
C GLU A 72 1.97 2.33 0.01
N VAL A 73 1.19 3.26 -0.54
CA VAL A 73 0.38 4.21 0.21
C VAL A 73 -1.08 4.03 -0.16
N PHE A 74 -1.96 4.19 0.82
CA PHE A 74 -3.40 4.07 0.63
C PHE A 74 -4.00 5.45 0.36
N ALA A 75 -4.60 5.62 -0.82
CA ALA A 75 -5.15 6.89 -1.26
C ALA A 75 -6.47 7.25 -0.57
N ASP A 76 -7.21 6.24 -0.14
CA ASP A 76 -8.59 6.32 0.32
C ASP A 76 -8.80 5.98 1.80
N ILE A 77 -7.70 5.87 2.58
CA ILE A 77 -7.73 5.61 4.03
C ILE A 77 -6.78 6.57 4.74
N ASN A 78 -7.22 7.09 5.88
CA ASN A 78 -6.41 7.89 6.78
C ASN A 78 -5.49 7.04 7.66
N TYR A 79 -4.43 7.65 8.19
CA TYR A 79 -3.42 7.02 9.02
C TYR A 79 -3.50 7.48 10.48
N ASN A 80 -3.20 6.56 11.41
CA ASN A 80 -2.94 6.85 12.81
C ASN A 80 -1.51 7.39 13.00
N ASP A 81 -1.18 7.88 14.19
CA ASP A 81 0.15 8.45 14.50
C ASP A 81 1.30 7.42 14.45
N ASP A 82 0.98 6.15 14.57
CA ASP A 82 1.92 5.03 14.40
C ASP A 82 2.01 4.51 12.96
N LEU A 83 1.44 5.23 12.01
CA LEU A 83 1.35 4.91 10.59
C LEU A 83 0.53 3.66 10.24
N SER A 84 -0.18 3.07 11.21
CA SER A 84 -1.19 2.09 10.91
C SER A 84 -2.40 2.72 10.22
N LEU A 85 -3.14 1.94 9.47
CA LEU A 85 -4.39 2.40 8.87
C LEU A 85 -5.47 2.59 9.93
N VAL A 86 -6.23 3.66 9.84
CA VAL A 86 -7.39 3.86 10.70
C VAL A 86 -8.40 2.75 10.46
N SER A 87 -8.88 2.14 11.56
CA SER A 87 -9.87 1.06 11.46
C SER A 87 -11.13 1.54 10.75
N ARG A 88 -11.63 0.74 9.79
CA ARG A 88 -12.74 1.08 8.91
C ARG A 88 -14.09 1.25 9.61
N ASP A 89 -14.20 0.85 10.88
CA ASP A 89 -15.36 1.09 11.73
C ASP A 89 -15.45 2.54 12.23
N LYS A 90 -14.39 3.33 12.04
CA LYS A 90 -14.37 4.76 12.40
C LYS A 90 -14.90 5.60 11.26
N GLU A 91 -15.75 6.58 11.60
CA GLU A 91 -16.39 7.49 10.62
C GLU A 91 -15.37 8.25 9.74
N PHE A 92 -14.20 8.59 10.31
CA PHE A 92 -13.14 9.31 9.64
C PHE A 92 -12.06 8.41 9.00
N ALA A 93 -12.27 7.10 8.94
CA ALA A 93 -11.28 6.18 8.37
C ALA A 93 -11.12 6.37 6.86
N LEU A 94 -12.23 6.48 6.14
CA LEU A 94 -12.25 6.51 4.68
C LEU A 94 -12.29 7.92 4.11
N ILE A 95 -11.49 8.15 3.08
CA ILE A 95 -11.55 9.32 2.22
C ILE A 95 -12.29 8.92 0.94
N ASN A 96 -13.58 9.20 0.87
CA ASN A 96 -14.46 8.71 -0.19
C ASN A 96 -14.87 9.76 -1.24
N LYS A 97 -14.44 11.02 -1.08
CA LYS A 97 -14.69 12.07 -2.06
C LYS A 97 -13.49 12.24 -2.99
N PRO A 98 -13.62 12.09 -4.30
CA PRO A 98 -12.50 12.14 -5.24
C PRO A 98 -11.57 13.35 -5.07
N LYS A 99 -12.14 14.55 -4.84
CA LYS A 99 -11.35 15.78 -4.63
C LYS A 99 -10.51 15.75 -3.35
N GLU A 100 -11.02 15.14 -2.28
CA GLU A 100 -10.30 14.99 -1.02
C GLU A 100 -9.16 13.97 -1.18
N VAL A 101 -9.41 12.87 -1.87
CA VAL A 101 -8.37 11.89 -2.23
C VAL A 101 -7.26 12.54 -3.06
N ILE A 102 -7.60 13.33 -4.10
CA ILE A 102 -6.59 14.04 -4.90
C ILE A 102 -5.75 14.98 -4.03
N LYS A 103 -6.38 15.74 -3.13
CA LYS A 103 -5.65 16.61 -2.20
C LYS A 103 -4.70 15.82 -1.30
N HIS A 104 -5.17 14.70 -0.74
CA HIS A 104 -4.38 13.81 0.11
C HIS A 104 -3.15 13.28 -0.63
N ILE A 105 -3.35 12.59 -1.75
CA ILE A 105 -2.24 11.98 -2.49
C ILE A 105 -1.30 13.01 -3.14
N THR A 106 -1.78 14.20 -3.51
CA THR A 106 -0.92 15.25 -4.05
C THR A 106 0.09 15.71 -3.00
N SER A 107 -0.34 15.90 -1.75
CA SER A 107 0.58 16.23 -0.64
C SER A 107 1.65 15.16 -0.49
N ILE A 108 1.27 13.89 -0.52
CA ILE A 108 2.22 12.77 -0.39
C ILE A 108 3.20 12.73 -1.56
N ILE A 109 2.71 12.83 -2.80
CA ILE A 109 3.55 12.74 -4.02
C ILE A 109 4.51 13.91 -4.16
N GLU A 110 4.07 15.14 -3.82
CA GLU A 110 4.87 16.35 -4.04
C GLU A 110 5.85 16.65 -2.90
N SER A 111 5.50 16.30 -1.66
CA SER A 111 6.30 16.65 -0.49
C SER A 111 6.85 15.46 0.29
N ASN A 112 6.42 14.24 -0.03
CA ASN A 112 6.66 13.05 0.81
C ASN A 112 6.19 13.25 2.26
N ILE A 113 5.12 14.01 2.45
CA ILE A 113 4.53 14.30 3.76
C ILE A 113 3.04 13.97 3.71
N ASP A 114 2.58 13.28 4.74
CA ASP A 114 1.18 13.06 4.99
C ASP A 114 0.79 13.53 6.41
N LYS A 115 -0.51 13.55 6.69
CA LYS A 115 -1.08 13.91 7.98
C LYS A 115 -1.85 12.75 8.56
N THR A 116 -1.63 12.50 9.84
CA THR A 116 -2.44 11.56 10.61
C THR A 116 -3.79 12.17 10.99
N VAL A 117 -4.71 11.35 11.46
CA VAL A 117 -6.04 11.81 11.93
C VAL A 117 -5.97 12.77 13.10
N SER A 118 -4.90 12.74 13.90
CA SER A 118 -4.63 13.71 14.98
C SER A 118 -4.06 15.04 14.49
N GLY A 119 -3.73 15.13 13.19
CA GLY A 119 -3.15 16.31 12.56
C GLY A 119 -1.63 16.41 12.60
N ASN A 120 -0.94 15.42 13.17
CA ASN A 120 0.51 15.31 13.11
C ASN A 120 0.98 15.06 11.67
N THR A 121 2.14 15.60 11.33
CA THR A 121 2.77 15.39 10.02
C THR A 121 3.91 14.41 10.13
N TYR A 122 4.05 13.54 9.13
CA TYR A 122 5.13 12.57 9.07
C TYR A 122 5.67 12.46 7.63
N LYS A 123 6.93 12.04 7.52
CA LYS A 123 7.51 11.70 6.23
C LYS A 123 7.05 10.32 5.79
N ILE A 124 6.79 10.16 4.51
CA ILE A 124 6.39 8.88 3.92
C ILE A 124 7.13 8.66 2.61
N LYS A 125 7.47 7.41 2.29
CA LYS A 125 7.94 7.03 0.96
C LYS A 125 6.79 6.42 0.19
N ILE A 126 6.76 6.69 -1.11
CA ILE A 126 5.72 6.22 -2.01
C ILE A 126 6.32 5.81 -3.36
N ASP A 127 5.98 4.62 -3.80
CA ASP A 127 6.24 4.11 -5.14
C ASP A 127 4.93 3.74 -5.85
N THR A 128 3.90 3.38 -5.07
CA THR A 128 2.58 2.98 -5.61
C THR A 128 1.43 3.40 -4.70
N LEU A 129 0.25 3.57 -5.31
CA LEU A 129 -1.00 3.90 -4.62
C LEU A 129 -1.97 2.74 -4.63
N CYS A 130 -2.61 2.49 -3.50
CA CYS A 130 -3.74 1.58 -3.37
C CYS A 130 -5.04 2.37 -3.25
N VAL A 131 -6.07 1.94 -3.99
CA VAL A 131 -7.47 2.34 -3.82
C VAL A 131 -8.28 1.07 -3.63
N HIS A 132 -9.09 1.01 -2.58
CA HIS A 132 -9.88 -0.18 -2.31
C HIS A 132 -11.16 -0.21 -3.17
N SER A 133 -11.48 -1.40 -3.68
CA SER A 133 -12.65 -1.59 -4.57
C SER A 133 -13.98 -1.42 -3.84
N ASP A 134 -14.00 -1.62 -2.52
CA ASP A 134 -15.17 -1.49 -1.65
C ASP A 134 -15.32 -0.08 -1.03
N THR A 135 -14.39 0.83 -1.31
CA THR A 135 -14.55 2.25 -0.97
C THR A 135 -15.63 2.88 -1.85
N ASN A 136 -16.57 3.58 -1.23
CA ASN A 136 -17.60 4.34 -1.98
C ASN A 136 -16.92 5.28 -2.97
N ASN A 137 -17.47 5.33 -4.20
CA ASN A 137 -16.92 6.13 -5.32
C ASN A 137 -15.50 5.70 -5.78
N SER A 138 -15.07 4.47 -5.54
CA SER A 138 -13.72 3.99 -5.92
C SER A 138 -13.43 4.19 -7.42
N ILE A 139 -14.43 3.98 -8.29
CA ILE A 139 -14.27 4.18 -9.74
C ILE A 139 -14.06 5.66 -10.08
N GLU A 140 -14.81 6.56 -9.47
CA GLU A 140 -14.68 8.01 -9.64
C GLU A 140 -13.34 8.51 -9.10
N ILE A 141 -12.88 7.98 -7.95
CA ILE A 141 -11.55 8.23 -7.39
C ILE A 141 -10.47 7.83 -8.39
N LEU A 142 -10.52 6.62 -8.93
CA LEU A 142 -9.54 6.14 -9.91
C LEU A 142 -9.54 6.97 -11.20
N LYS A 143 -10.71 7.42 -11.68
CA LYS A 143 -10.81 8.31 -12.84
C LYS A 143 -10.14 9.66 -12.58
N GLU A 144 -10.37 10.27 -11.41
CA GLU A 144 -9.74 11.54 -11.07
C GLU A 144 -8.23 11.39 -10.84
N ILE A 145 -7.75 10.33 -10.17
CA ILE A 145 -6.33 10.01 -10.04
C ILE A 145 -5.68 9.92 -11.43
N ASN A 146 -6.26 9.12 -12.33
CA ASN A 146 -5.73 8.95 -13.68
C ASN A 146 -5.71 10.26 -14.46
N LYS A 147 -6.73 11.11 -14.34
CA LYS A 147 -6.79 12.41 -14.99
C LYS A 147 -5.69 13.37 -14.52
N VAL A 148 -5.41 13.40 -13.22
CA VAL A 148 -4.43 14.31 -12.61
C VAL A 148 -3.00 13.83 -12.81
N PHE A 149 -2.75 12.51 -12.75
CA PHE A 149 -1.38 11.95 -12.70
C PHE A 149 -0.96 11.17 -13.96
N LYS A 150 -1.84 11.01 -14.97
CA LYS A 150 -1.55 10.25 -16.19
C LYS A 150 -0.33 10.73 -17.00
N ASN A 151 0.07 11.98 -16.84
CA ASN A 151 1.13 12.62 -17.60
C ASN A 151 2.35 13.04 -16.73
N ARG A 152 2.48 12.44 -15.54
CA ARG A 152 3.62 12.68 -14.63
C ARG A 152 4.59 11.52 -14.60
#